data_23f47778ee80084575badb3f3255f28c
#
_entry.id   23f47778ee80084575badb3f3255f28c
#
_cell.length_a   1.000
_cell.length_b   1.000
_cell.length_c   1.000
_cell.angle_alpha   90.00
_cell.angle_beta   90.00
_cell.angle_gamma   90.00
#
_symmetry.space_group_name_H-M   'P 1'
#
loop_
_entity.id
_entity.type
_entity.pdbx_description
1 polymer ?
#
loop_
_entity_poly.entity_id
_entity_poly.type
_entity_poly.pdbx_seq_one_letter_code
_entity_poly.pdbx_strand_id
1 'polypeptide(L)'
;MNKIIYYVSITLLTVVSSCGNKETNVSRKLTLDNCPVIAQVINLQGDPVTNLDFSSVKDTFNLPLSSLLSSFQVIRLENSEDALTAAGQDTHIAVSDHYILVKSFRAGSSCKLYNRNGDFIRKISSQGQGPDEYNLSIYDQYLDENNNKIYLMEIRASKILVFDLDGQPQKHIPLAYITHKGRFVINDEKKTVTVMCIPFQGTPTALIWTQDFEGNIIQEYPVSDQFMLIPSTYDYEVRESLNTTASDFYLHNCIASQDTLYHYDIDSNTLHPVFTMHTGHEPICHYFTELPNHFLVTWYTQTSWNNELPRFPKILVDKQSLKGCFVNLKWNMLGNIDGPTNPSFNRGYFTAIMEPYALKEQLEKVLTSNQKLSPEVLRKVKELNNRITDDDNCIVFIGKLKTK
;
A
#
# COMPACT_ATOMS: atom_id res chain seq x y z
N MET A 1 9.86 52.70 80.35
CA MET A 1 9.12 51.52 80.81
C MET A 1 7.96 51.29 79.87
N ASN A 2 8.16 50.56 78.82
CA ASN A 2 7.11 50.23 77.88
C ASN A 2 6.89 48.72 77.90
N LYS A 3 5.65 48.36 78.29
CA LYS A 3 5.17 46.97 78.31
C LYS A 3 4.74 46.58 76.90
N ILE A 4 5.35 45.54 76.37
CA ILE A 4 4.95 44.90 75.12
C ILE A 4 3.97 43.81 75.46
N ILE A 5 2.76 43.92 74.86
CA ILE A 5 1.66 42.93 74.98
C ILE A 5 1.77 42.00 73.77
N TYR A 6 2.02 40.70 74.02
CA TYR A 6 1.97 39.69 72.95
C TYR A 6 0.54 39.18 72.79
N TYR A 7 0.01 39.34 71.55
CA TYR A 7 -1.22 38.66 71.15
C TYR A 7 -0.86 37.27 70.54
N VAL A 8 -1.35 36.24 71.18
CA VAL A 8 -1.27 34.88 70.66
C VAL A 8 -2.51 34.65 69.80
N SER A 9 -2.33 34.58 68.49
CA SER A 9 -3.41 34.19 67.56
C SER A 9 -3.41 32.65 67.41
N ILE A 10 -4.47 32.02 67.91
CA ILE A 10 -4.73 30.61 67.71
C ILE A 10 -5.37 30.44 66.35
N THR A 11 -4.62 29.90 65.39
CA THR A 11 -5.14 29.56 64.06
C THR A 11 -5.69 28.13 64.11
N LEU A 12 -7.01 28.00 63.97
CA LEU A 12 -7.69 26.73 63.91
C LEU A 12 -7.52 26.12 62.53
N LEU A 13 -6.67 25.07 62.43
CA LEU A 13 -6.53 24.29 61.18
C LEU A 13 -7.73 23.35 61.04
N THR A 14 -8.64 23.68 60.15
CA THR A 14 -9.67 22.73 59.65
C THR A 14 -9.02 21.81 58.62
N VAL A 15 -8.79 20.57 58.97
CA VAL A 15 -8.39 19.52 58.02
C VAL A 15 -9.64 19.14 57.19
N VAL A 16 -9.69 19.65 55.97
CA VAL A 16 -10.67 19.18 54.99
C VAL A 16 -10.10 17.89 54.41
N SER A 17 -10.68 16.75 54.81
CA SER A 17 -10.43 15.48 54.16
C SER A 17 -11.07 15.48 52.79
N SER A 18 -10.30 15.85 51.76
CA SER A 18 -10.68 15.65 50.38
C SER A 18 -10.58 14.15 50.07
N CYS A 19 -11.71 13.46 50.04
CA CYS A 19 -11.81 12.17 49.35
C CYS A 19 -11.60 12.38 47.86
N GLY A 20 -10.34 12.39 47.45
CA GLY A 20 -10.00 12.30 46.03
C GLY A 20 -10.42 10.91 45.55
N ASN A 21 -11.48 10.84 44.77
CA ASN A 21 -11.72 9.71 43.90
C ASN A 21 -10.45 9.56 43.04
N LYS A 22 -9.62 8.57 43.36
CA LYS A 22 -8.66 8.04 42.38
C LYS A 22 -9.49 7.42 41.28
N GLU A 23 -9.81 8.22 40.24
CA GLU A 23 -10.09 7.64 38.95
C GLU A 23 -8.88 6.78 38.62
N THR A 24 -9.01 5.49 38.76
CA THR A 24 -8.11 4.52 38.16
C THR A 24 -8.24 4.73 36.68
N ASN A 25 -7.32 5.53 36.11
CA ASN A 25 -7.07 5.56 34.67
C ASN A 25 -6.60 4.16 34.27
N VAL A 26 -7.55 3.26 34.11
CA VAL A 26 -7.37 2.04 33.34
C VAL A 26 -7.12 2.57 31.93
N SER A 27 -5.85 2.62 31.53
CA SER A 27 -5.49 3.03 30.17
C SER A 27 -6.24 2.10 29.23
N ARG A 28 -7.35 2.59 28.68
CA ARG A 28 -8.20 1.82 27.78
C ARG A 28 -7.35 1.47 26.57
N LYS A 29 -7.13 0.16 26.34
CA LYS A 29 -6.34 -0.29 25.20
C LYS A 29 -6.92 0.31 23.93
N LEU A 30 -6.12 1.05 23.18
CA LEU A 30 -6.54 1.69 21.93
C LEU A 30 -6.92 0.61 20.91
N THR A 31 -8.04 0.82 20.23
CA THR A 31 -8.57 -0.02 19.15
C THR A 31 -9.13 0.90 18.05
N LEU A 32 -9.41 0.38 16.86
CA LEU A 32 -10.06 1.18 15.80
C LEU A 32 -11.36 1.83 16.28
N ASP A 33 -12.18 1.13 17.06
CA ASP A 33 -13.48 1.62 17.52
C ASP A 33 -13.38 2.80 18.50
N ASN A 34 -12.26 2.89 19.25
CA ASN A 34 -12.08 3.93 20.27
C ASN A 34 -11.01 4.96 19.92
N CYS A 35 -10.46 4.92 18.70
CA CYS A 35 -9.61 5.99 18.17
C CYS A 35 -10.35 7.33 18.14
N PRO A 36 -9.63 8.46 18.24
CA PRO A 36 -10.24 9.78 18.05
C PRO A 36 -10.71 10.00 16.61
N VAL A 37 -11.62 10.95 16.41
CA VAL A 37 -11.95 11.48 15.10
C VAL A 37 -10.78 12.38 14.66
N ILE A 38 -10.18 12.07 13.51
CA ILE A 38 -8.99 12.76 12.97
C ILE A 38 -9.23 13.33 11.58
N ALA A 39 -10.40 13.11 11.01
CA ALA A 39 -10.77 13.61 9.71
C ALA A 39 -12.18 14.24 9.75
N GLN A 40 -12.48 15.02 8.75
CA GLN A 40 -13.80 15.61 8.54
C GLN A 40 -14.18 15.56 7.07
N VAL A 41 -15.46 15.60 6.77
CA VAL A 41 -15.93 15.74 5.38
C VAL A 41 -15.96 17.23 5.04
N ILE A 42 -15.28 17.59 3.96
CA ILE A 42 -15.31 18.93 3.37
C ILE A 42 -15.91 18.86 1.97
N ASN A 43 -16.32 20.01 1.42
CA ASN A 43 -16.67 20.10 -0.01
C ASN A 43 -15.46 20.58 -0.78
N LEU A 44 -15.02 19.80 -1.77
CA LEU A 44 -13.95 20.17 -2.69
C LEU A 44 -14.46 19.98 -4.13
N GLN A 45 -14.49 21.05 -4.90
CA GLN A 45 -14.95 21.04 -6.30
C GLN A 45 -16.39 20.52 -6.50
N GLY A 46 -17.23 20.58 -5.47
CA GLY A 46 -18.61 20.07 -5.50
C GLY A 46 -18.79 18.68 -4.88
N ASP A 47 -17.72 17.96 -4.66
CA ASP A 47 -17.73 16.60 -4.09
C ASP A 47 -17.48 16.59 -2.58
N PRO A 48 -18.07 15.63 -1.84
CA PRO A 48 -17.77 15.39 -0.43
C PRO A 48 -16.43 14.64 -0.31
N VAL A 49 -15.44 15.23 0.32
CA VAL A 49 -14.08 14.71 0.45
C VAL A 49 -13.72 14.48 1.91
N THR A 50 -13.19 13.33 2.24
CA THR A 50 -12.61 13.07 3.56
C THR A 50 -11.27 13.81 3.66
N ASN A 51 -11.20 14.79 4.56
CA ASN A 51 -9.99 15.58 4.81
C ASN A 51 -9.38 15.18 6.16
N LEU A 52 -8.19 14.59 6.11
CA LEU A 52 -7.41 14.21 7.28
C LEU A 52 -6.59 15.41 7.76
N ASP A 53 -6.73 15.78 9.04
CA ASP A 53 -5.81 16.71 9.69
C ASP A 53 -4.67 15.92 10.34
N PHE A 54 -3.48 15.95 9.72
CA PHE A 54 -2.29 15.27 10.20
C PHE A 54 -1.91 15.69 11.63
N SER A 55 -2.11 16.94 12.00
CA SER A 55 -1.77 17.49 13.32
C SER A 55 -2.64 16.91 14.45
N SER A 56 -3.82 16.40 14.12
CA SER A 56 -4.75 15.78 15.07
C SER A 56 -4.38 14.34 15.41
N VAL A 57 -3.51 13.69 14.63
CA VAL A 57 -3.10 12.30 14.82
C VAL A 57 -2.03 12.23 15.90
N LYS A 58 -2.34 11.65 17.06
CA LYS A 58 -1.42 11.62 18.22
C LYS A 58 -1.12 10.23 18.73
N ASP A 59 -2.08 9.34 18.63
CA ASP A 59 -2.00 8.02 19.24
C ASP A 59 -1.51 6.98 18.24
N THR A 60 -0.85 5.94 18.76
CA THR A 60 -0.37 4.79 17.95
C THR A 60 -0.84 3.49 18.57
N PHE A 61 -1.35 2.57 17.76
CA PHE A 61 -1.61 1.22 18.25
C PHE A 61 -1.11 0.14 17.28
N ASN A 62 -0.95 -1.06 17.83
CA ASN A 62 -0.59 -2.23 17.05
C ASN A 62 -1.86 -2.81 16.39
N LEU A 63 -2.02 -2.55 15.10
CA LEU A 63 -3.13 -3.05 14.31
C LEU A 63 -2.89 -4.51 13.91
N PRO A 64 -3.72 -5.46 14.37
CA PRO A 64 -3.62 -6.82 13.88
C PRO A 64 -3.93 -6.88 12.38
N LEU A 65 -3.04 -7.41 11.57
CA LEU A 65 -3.26 -7.51 10.12
C LEU A 65 -4.53 -8.30 9.79
N SER A 66 -4.89 -9.29 10.62
CA SER A 66 -6.15 -10.05 10.49
C SER A 66 -7.42 -9.19 10.61
N SER A 67 -7.34 -7.96 11.14
CA SER A 67 -8.49 -7.05 11.14
C SER A 67 -8.86 -6.57 9.74
N LEU A 68 -7.88 -6.49 8.84
CA LEU A 68 -8.06 -6.06 7.46
C LEU A 68 -8.29 -7.23 6.48
N LEU A 69 -7.96 -8.46 6.88
CA LEU A 69 -7.95 -9.62 5.99
C LEU A 69 -9.02 -10.65 6.35
N SER A 70 -9.67 -11.21 5.33
CA SER A 70 -10.59 -12.37 5.45
C SER A 70 -9.86 -13.71 5.34
N SER A 71 -8.69 -13.74 4.71
CA SER A 71 -7.82 -14.91 4.61
C SER A 71 -6.35 -14.51 4.67
N PHE A 72 -5.46 -15.47 5.01
CA PHE A 72 -4.02 -15.25 5.01
C PHE A 72 -3.27 -16.55 4.72
N GLN A 73 -2.38 -16.52 3.75
CA GLN A 73 -1.56 -17.63 3.30
C GLN A 73 -0.08 -17.26 3.36
N VAL A 74 0.76 -18.23 3.69
CA VAL A 74 2.22 -18.15 3.60
C VAL A 74 2.65 -19.16 2.56
N ILE A 75 3.28 -18.72 1.51
CA ILE A 75 3.61 -19.51 0.32
C ILE A 75 5.11 -19.49 0.14
N ARG A 76 5.73 -20.66 0.19
CA ARG A 76 7.13 -20.86 -0.17
C ARG A 76 7.20 -21.04 -1.67
N LEU A 77 7.94 -20.19 -2.34
CA LEU A 77 8.17 -20.36 -3.77
C LEU A 77 9.14 -21.52 -4.00
N GLU A 78 8.95 -22.25 -5.08
CA GLU A 78 9.82 -23.35 -5.51
C GLU A 78 11.28 -22.90 -5.60
N ASN A 79 12.21 -23.77 -5.21
CA ASN A 79 13.64 -23.47 -5.07
C ASN A 79 14.49 -24.01 -6.23
N SER A 80 13.91 -24.16 -7.44
CA SER A 80 14.68 -24.47 -8.65
C SER A 80 15.35 -23.21 -9.22
N GLU A 81 16.43 -23.35 -9.96
CA GLU A 81 17.20 -22.24 -10.53
C GLU A 81 16.32 -21.27 -11.34
N ASP A 82 15.41 -21.81 -12.15
CA ASP A 82 14.48 -21.03 -12.96
C ASP A 82 13.42 -20.30 -12.13
N ALA A 83 13.10 -20.82 -10.96
CA ALA A 83 12.09 -20.28 -10.05
C ALA A 83 12.63 -19.14 -9.16
N LEU A 84 13.95 -19.04 -8.94
CA LEU A 84 14.53 -18.11 -7.97
C LEU A 84 14.12 -16.65 -8.25
N THR A 85 13.66 -15.99 -7.22
CA THR A 85 13.34 -14.57 -7.23
C THR A 85 13.98 -13.87 -6.03
N ALA A 86 13.90 -12.57 -5.96
CA ALA A 86 14.45 -11.80 -4.85
C ALA A 86 13.40 -10.85 -4.29
N ALA A 87 13.34 -10.77 -2.97
CA ALA A 87 12.57 -9.75 -2.29
C ALA A 87 13.29 -8.39 -2.35
N GLY A 88 12.52 -7.33 -2.54
CA GLY A 88 13.03 -5.97 -2.59
C GLY A 88 11.89 -4.96 -2.56
N GLN A 89 12.24 -3.68 -2.42
CA GLN A 89 11.24 -2.60 -2.37
C GLN A 89 10.41 -2.52 -3.65
N ASP A 90 11.00 -2.90 -4.77
CA ASP A 90 10.40 -2.81 -6.10
C ASP A 90 9.95 -4.17 -6.65
N THR A 91 9.80 -5.17 -5.77
CA THR A 91 9.22 -6.44 -6.17
C THR A 91 7.70 -6.32 -6.16
N HIS A 92 7.09 -6.48 -7.32
CA HIS A 92 5.65 -6.42 -7.52
C HIS A 92 5.05 -7.81 -7.60
N ILE A 93 3.91 -8.00 -6.97
CA ILE A 93 3.17 -9.27 -6.94
C ILE A 93 1.75 -9.00 -7.41
N ALA A 94 1.33 -9.64 -8.49
CA ALA A 94 -0.08 -9.73 -8.86
C ALA A 94 -0.61 -11.12 -8.53
N VAL A 95 -1.85 -11.19 -8.09
CA VAL A 95 -2.48 -12.41 -7.56
C VAL A 95 -3.85 -12.59 -8.18
N SER A 96 -4.15 -13.85 -8.51
CA SER A 96 -5.50 -14.31 -8.84
C SER A 96 -5.89 -15.50 -7.96
N ASP A 97 -6.99 -16.17 -8.24
CA ASP A 97 -7.45 -17.27 -7.40
C ASP A 97 -6.49 -18.47 -7.44
N HIS A 98 -5.83 -18.76 -8.58
CA HIS A 98 -4.92 -19.92 -8.74
C HIS A 98 -3.47 -19.56 -9.02
N TYR A 99 -3.14 -18.29 -9.32
CA TYR A 99 -1.81 -17.90 -9.77
C TYR A 99 -1.21 -16.76 -8.96
N ILE A 100 0.11 -16.67 -9.02
CA ILE A 100 0.95 -15.60 -8.46
C ILE A 100 1.92 -15.18 -9.55
N LEU A 101 1.91 -13.93 -9.93
CA LEU A 101 2.86 -13.33 -10.86
C LEU A 101 3.83 -12.47 -10.06
N VAL A 102 5.12 -12.84 -10.09
CA VAL A 102 6.17 -12.10 -9.37
C VAL A 102 7.11 -11.46 -10.35
N LYS A 103 7.33 -10.16 -10.20
CA LYS A 103 8.30 -9.38 -10.95
C LYS A 103 9.25 -8.73 -9.97
N SER A 104 10.52 -9.06 -10.06
CA SER A 104 11.59 -8.41 -9.31
C SER A 104 12.15 -7.23 -10.09
N PHE A 105 12.54 -6.16 -9.41
CA PHE A 105 13.10 -4.95 -10.03
C PHE A 105 14.59 -5.09 -10.43
N ARG A 106 15.27 -6.12 -9.99
CA ARG A 106 16.70 -6.28 -10.30
C ARG A 106 16.93 -6.33 -11.81
N ALA A 107 17.96 -5.65 -12.28
CA ALA A 107 18.41 -5.72 -13.69
C ALA A 107 18.58 -7.19 -14.10
N GLY A 108 18.07 -7.53 -15.28
CA GLY A 108 18.05 -8.91 -15.78
C GLY A 108 17.00 -9.82 -15.14
N SER A 109 16.16 -9.30 -14.22
CA SER A 109 15.09 -10.09 -13.63
C SER A 109 14.00 -10.39 -14.67
N SER A 110 13.39 -11.55 -14.51
CA SER A 110 12.25 -11.99 -15.32
C SER A 110 10.94 -11.87 -14.54
N CYS A 111 9.83 -11.74 -15.26
CA CYS A 111 8.49 -11.89 -14.72
C CYS A 111 8.16 -13.39 -14.68
N LYS A 112 7.80 -13.92 -13.52
CA LYS A 112 7.62 -15.34 -13.27
C LYS A 112 6.23 -15.67 -12.76
N LEU A 113 5.65 -16.74 -13.28
CA LEU A 113 4.34 -17.23 -12.88
C LEU A 113 4.50 -18.48 -12.00
N TYR A 114 3.78 -18.47 -10.89
CA TYR A 114 3.67 -19.60 -9.95
C TYR A 114 2.19 -19.91 -9.73
N ASN A 115 1.91 -21.16 -9.32
CA ASN A 115 0.58 -21.46 -8.78
C ASN A 115 0.45 -21.00 -7.32
N ARG A 116 -0.74 -21.12 -6.75
CA ARG A 116 -1.02 -20.69 -5.37
C ARG A 116 -0.37 -21.61 -4.29
N ASN A 117 0.23 -22.73 -4.66
CA ASN A 117 1.05 -23.55 -3.77
C ASN A 117 2.51 -23.10 -3.74
N GLY A 118 2.92 -22.24 -4.69
CA GLY A 118 4.30 -21.75 -4.84
C GLY A 118 5.11 -22.53 -5.87
N ASP A 119 4.51 -23.52 -6.55
CA ASP A 119 5.20 -24.26 -7.59
C ASP A 119 5.42 -23.36 -8.81
N PHE A 120 6.63 -23.37 -9.34
CA PHE A 120 6.98 -22.59 -10.52
C PHE A 120 6.31 -23.15 -11.77
N ILE A 121 5.64 -22.29 -12.50
CA ILE A 121 5.01 -22.67 -13.76
C ILE A 121 5.93 -22.31 -14.91
N ARG A 122 6.29 -21.03 -15.02
CA ARG A 122 7.16 -20.55 -16.10
C ARG A 122 7.61 -19.10 -15.93
N LYS A 123 8.58 -18.74 -16.74
CA LYS A 123 8.95 -17.35 -17.04
C LYS A 123 8.01 -16.82 -18.12
N ILE A 124 7.43 -15.62 -17.89
CA ILE A 124 6.51 -14.96 -18.82
C ILE A 124 7.28 -14.07 -19.80
N SER A 125 8.12 -13.19 -19.26
CA SER A 125 8.95 -12.28 -20.05
C SER A 125 10.21 -11.92 -19.29
N SER A 126 11.17 -11.31 -19.96
CA SER A 126 12.44 -10.85 -19.38
C SER A 126 12.82 -9.48 -19.92
N GLN A 127 13.79 -8.86 -19.28
CA GLN A 127 14.41 -7.66 -19.81
C GLN A 127 15.24 -8.00 -21.04
N GLY A 128 15.01 -7.25 -22.13
CA GLY A 128 15.69 -7.45 -23.43
C GLY A 128 15.17 -6.48 -24.47
N GLN A 129 15.48 -6.75 -25.74
CA GLN A 129 15.08 -5.94 -26.89
C GLN A 129 14.23 -6.71 -27.91
N GLY A 130 13.82 -7.92 -27.56
CA GLY A 130 12.93 -8.72 -28.39
C GLY A 130 11.51 -8.16 -28.42
N PRO A 131 10.67 -8.62 -29.35
CA PRO A 131 9.30 -8.11 -29.53
C PRO A 131 8.40 -8.37 -28.29
N ASP A 132 8.71 -9.43 -27.55
CA ASP A 132 7.94 -9.89 -26.38
C ASP A 132 8.71 -9.65 -25.06
N GLU A 133 9.77 -8.84 -25.11
CA GLU A 133 10.58 -8.45 -23.97
C GLU A 133 10.33 -6.98 -23.59
N TYR A 134 10.59 -6.66 -22.34
CA TYR A 134 10.54 -5.29 -21.85
C TYR A 134 11.95 -4.70 -21.77
N ASN A 135 12.11 -3.48 -22.20
CA ASN A 135 13.40 -2.78 -22.26
C ASN A 135 13.82 -2.21 -20.90
N LEU A 136 12.84 -1.59 -20.24
CA LEU A 136 12.99 -1.01 -18.92
C LEU A 136 12.22 -1.86 -17.91
N SER A 137 12.17 -1.44 -16.67
CA SER A 137 11.43 -2.16 -15.64
C SER A 137 9.93 -2.14 -15.91
N ILE A 138 9.25 -3.25 -15.61
CA ILE A 138 7.78 -3.29 -15.59
C ILE A 138 7.28 -2.37 -14.48
N TYR A 139 6.43 -1.42 -14.84
CA TYR A 139 5.85 -0.47 -13.92
C TYR A 139 4.48 -0.91 -13.41
N ASP A 140 3.68 -1.53 -14.28
CA ASP A 140 2.39 -2.08 -13.91
C ASP A 140 2.17 -3.46 -14.52
N GLN A 141 1.41 -4.30 -13.81
CA GLN A 141 1.08 -5.65 -14.24
C GLN A 141 -0.31 -6.06 -13.79
N TYR A 142 -0.99 -6.81 -14.63
CA TYR A 142 -2.30 -7.36 -14.30
C TYR A 142 -2.38 -8.83 -14.73
N LEU A 143 -2.91 -9.65 -13.83
CA LEU A 143 -3.15 -11.08 -14.03
C LEU A 143 -4.66 -11.30 -14.14
N ASP A 144 -5.12 -11.50 -15.36
CA ASP A 144 -6.52 -11.76 -15.70
C ASP A 144 -6.71 -13.25 -15.97
N GLU A 145 -6.88 -13.99 -14.89
CA GLU A 145 -7.07 -15.44 -14.96
C GLU A 145 -8.33 -15.82 -15.73
N ASN A 146 -9.44 -15.06 -15.57
CA ASN A 146 -10.71 -15.36 -16.20
C ASN A 146 -10.64 -15.30 -17.73
N ASN A 147 -9.83 -14.41 -18.27
CA ASN A 147 -9.61 -14.25 -19.70
C ASN A 147 -8.33 -14.93 -20.20
N ASN A 148 -7.67 -15.73 -19.35
CA ASN A 148 -6.41 -16.40 -19.67
C ASN A 148 -5.34 -15.43 -20.17
N LYS A 149 -5.13 -14.28 -19.46
CA LYS A 149 -4.21 -13.22 -19.89
C LYS A 149 -3.35 -12.65 -18.78
N ILE A 150 -2.15 -12.27 -19.17
CA ILE A 150 -1.19 -11.51 -18.37
C ILE A 150 -0.83 -10.25 -19.16
N TYR A 151 -0.96 -9.09 -18.52
CA TYR A 151 -0.63 -7.80 -19.09
C TYR A 151 0.55 -7.19 -18.35
N LEU A 152 1.56 -6.73 -19.10
CA LEU A 152 2.76 -6.08 -18.55
C LEU A 152 2.98 -4.73 -19.23
N MET A 153 3.14 -3.66 -18.46
CA MET A 153 3.45 -2.33 -18.96
C MET A 153 4.77 -1.84 -18.33
N GLU A 154 5.74 -1.55 -19.15
CA GLU A 154 7.06 -1.05 -18.71
C GLU A 154 7.08 0.47 -18.46
N ILE A 155 8.15 0.96 -17.85
CA ILE A 155 8.48 2.39 -17.85
C ILE A 155 8.77 2.83 -19.28
N ARG A 156 8.21 3.97 -19.72
CA ARG A 156 8.27 4.49 -21.09
C ARG A 156 7.65 3.54 -22.12
N ALA A 157 6.55 2.91 -21.72
CA ALA A 157 5.83 1.98 -22.58
C ALA A 157 5.25 2.67 -23.81
N SER A 158 5.41 2.03 -24.97
CA SER A 158 4.68 2.31 -26.21
C SER A 158 3.60 1.25 -26.50
N LYS A 159 3.55 0.20 -25.70
CA LYS A 159 2.59 -0.91 -25.79
C LYS A 159 2.44 -1.59 -24.42
N ILE A 160 1.35 -2.29 -24.24
CA ILE A 160 1.19 -3.26 -23.16
C ILE A 160 1.51 -4.65 -23.76
N LEU A 161 2.45 -5.35 -23.16
CA LEU A 161 2.76 -6.73 -23.53
C LEU A 161 1.64 -7.63 -23.01
N VAL A 162 1.17 -8.53 -23.86
CA VAL A 162 0.09 -9.47 -23.54
C VAL A 162 0.58 -10.89 -23.75
N PHE A 163 0.36 -11.74 -22.75
CA PHE A 163 0.66 -13.17 -22.80
C PHE A 163 -0.56 -13.94 -22.31
N ASP A 164 -0.66 -15.20 -22.70
CA ASP A 164 -1.56 -16.11 -22.00
C ASP A 164 -0.90 -16.74 -20.76
N LEU A 165 -1.65 -17.47 -19.96
CA LEU A 165 -1.13 -18.15 -18.77
C LEU A 165 -0.14 -19.29 -19.12
N ASP A 166 -0.13 -19.70 -20.39
CA ASP A 166 0.90 -20.59 -20.94
C ASP A 166 2.17 -19.85 -21.35
N GLY A 167 2.24 -18.52 -21.13
CA GLY A 167 3.39 -17.69 -21.44
C GLY A 167 3.58 -17.45 -22.91
N GLN A 168 2.59 -17.78 -23.75
CA GLN A 168 2.66 -17.51 -25.18
C GLN A 168 2.30 -16.06 -25.45
N PRO A 169 3.13 -15.31 -26.20
CA PRO A 169 2.81 -13.94 -26.54
C PRO A 169 1.52 -13.87 -27.38
N GLN A 170 0.70 -12.91 -27.04
CA GLN A 170 -0.53 -12.56 -27.72
C GLN A 170 -0.35 -11.23 -28.45
N LYS A 171 -1.37 -10.80 -29.24
CA LYS A 171 -1.34 -9.47 -29.84
C LYS A 171 -1.20 -8.41 -28.74
N HIS A 172 -0.07 -7.72 -28.73
CA HIS A 172 0.19 -6.63 -27.79
C HIS A 172 -0.74 -5.44 -28.09
N ILE A 173 -1.04 -4.65 -27.07
CA ILE A 173 -1.89 -3.48 -27.18
C ILE A 173 -0.99 -2.25 -27.37
N PRO A 174 -0.96 -1.62 -28.56
CA PRO A 174 -0.23 -0.38 -28.76
C PRO A 174 -0.84 0.73 -27.87
N LEU A 175 -0.03 1.61 -27.32
CA LEU A 175 -0.49 2.74 -26.54
C LEU A 175 -0.55 3.99 -27.43
N ALA A 176 -1.63 4.77 -27.30
CA ALA A 176 -1.80 6.03 -28.03
C ALA A 176 -0.70 7.05 -27.68
N TYR A 177 -0.18 6.99 -26.44
CA TYR A 177 0.91 7.84 -25.97
C TYR A 177 2.03 7.02 -25.35
N ILE A 178 3.27 7.49 -25.50
CA ILE A 178 4.41 6.93 -24.75
C ILE A 178 4.19 7.25 -23.27
N THR A 179 4.01 6.23 -22.47
CA THR A 179 3.67 6.31 -21.06
C THR A 179 4.91 6.18 -20.19
N HIS A 180 5.39 7.28 -19.64
CA HIS A 180 6.63 7.27 -18.84
C HIS A 180 6.49 6.44 -17.57
N LYS A 181 5.48 6.68 -16.79
CA LYS A 181 5.03 5.88 -15.63
C LYS A 181 3.52 5.92 -15.67
N GLY A 182 2.88 4.78 -15.73
CA GLY A 182 1.43 4.70 -15.83
C GLY A 182 0.86 3.47 -15.18
N ARG A 183 -0.41 3.54 -14.84
CA ARG A 183 -1.25 2.43 -14.41
C ARG A 183 -2.32 2.18 -15.44
N PHE A 184 -2.85 0.97 -15.49
CA PHE A 184 -3.87 0.65 -16.47
C PHE A 184 -4.98 -0.24 -15.90
N VAL A 185 -6.16 -0.04 -16.44
CA VAL A 185 -7.34 -0.89 -16.20
C VAL A 185 -7.79 -1.48 -17.52
N ILE A 186 -7.90 -2.81 -17.58
CA ILE A 186 -8.38 -3.54 -18.74
C ILE A 186 -9.88 -3.81 -18.59
N ASN A 187 -10.62 -3.57 -19.66
CA ASN A 187 -11.97 -4.08 -19.84
C ASN A 187 -11.94 -5.03 -21.03
N ASP A 188 -11.82 -6.33 -20.77
CA ASP A 188 -11.72 -7.34 -21.85
C ASP A 188 -13.03 -7.55 -22.60
N GLU A 189 -14.17 -7.26 -21.98
CA GLU A 189 -15.49 -7.32 -22.63
C GLU A 189 -15.64 -6.22 -23.68
N LYS A 190 -15.35 -4.97 -23.31
CA LYS A 190 -15.40 -3.80 -24.23
C LYS A 190 -14.15 -3.71 -25.14
N LYS A 191 -13.13 -4.55 -24.92
CA LYS A 191 -11.80 -4.48 -25.56
C LYS A 191 -11.17 -3.10 -25.47
N THR A 192 -11.19 -2.53 -24.26
CA THR A 192 -10.64 -1.22 -23.97
C THR A 192 -9.61 -1.28 -22.85
N VAL A 193 -8.69 -0.33 -22.89
CA VAL A 193 -7.75 -0.05 -21.80
C VAL A 193 -7.85 1.42 -21.42
N THR A 194 -7.97 1.68 -20.11
CA THR A 194 -7.87 3.01 -19.53
C THR A 194 -6.49 3.13 -18.91
N VAL A 195 -5.72 4.13 -19.31
CA VAL A 195 -4.37 4.39 -18.80
C VAL A 195 -4.37 5.70 -18.03
N MET A 196 -3.78 5.68 -16.84
CA MET A 196 -3.52 6.84 -15.99
C MET A 196 -2.03 7.04 -15.93
N CYS A 197 -1.51 8.21 -16.24
CA CYS A 197 -0.08 8.43 -16.30
C CYS A 197 0.36 9.73 -15.63
N ILE A 198 1.67 9.83 -15.40
CA ILE A 198 2.29 11.05 -14.95
C ILE A 198 2.47 11.98 -16.16
N PRO A 199 1.87 13.18 -16.14
CA PRO A 199 2.04 14.16 -17.20
C PRO A 199 3.37 14.93 -17.00
N PHE A 200 4.39 14.62 -17.81
CA PHE A 200 5.62 15.40 -17.82
C PHE A 200 5.50 16.61 -18.74
N GLN A 201 6.10 17.74 -18.35
CA GLN A 201 6.12 18.93 -19.18
C GLN A 201 6.79 18.66 -20.54
N GLY A 202 6.14 19.10 -21.61
CA GLY A 202 6.62 18.92 -22.97
C GLY A 202 6.36 17.56 -23.60
N THR A 203 5.67 16.66 -22.90
CA THR A 203 5.24 15.38 -23.45
C THR A 203 3.77 15.48 -23.85
N PRO A 204 3.39 15.27 -25.13
CA PRO A 204 1.99 15.21 -25.53
C PRO A 204 1.35 13.96 -24.89
N THR A 205 0.45 14.18 -23.95
CA THR A 205 -0.28 13.11 -23.29
C THR A 205 -1.51 13.67 -22.61
N ALA A 206 -2.53 12.83 -22.42
CA ALA A 206 -3.60 13.09 -21.47
C ALA A 206 -3.16 12.65 -20.06
N LEU A 207 -3.83 13.12 -19.02
CA LEU A 207 -3.66 12.60 -17.66
C LEU A 207 -4.20 11.17 -17.58
N ILE A 208 -5.39 10.97 -18.16
CA ILE A 208 -6.06 9.68 -18.26
C ILE A 208 -6.64 9.59 -19.66
N TRP A 209 -6.56 8.43 -20.29
CA TRP A 209 -7.27 8.15 -21.53
C TRP A 209 -7.78 6.73 -21.58
N THR A 210 -8.87 6.55 -22.31
CA THR A 210 -9.38 5.22 -22.68
C THR A 210 -9.24 5.05 -24.18
N GLN A 211 -8.69 3.92 -24.58
CA GLN A 211 -8.49 3.52 -25.97
C GLN A 211 -8.98 2.09 -26.22
N ASP A 212 -9.19 1.72 -27.47
CA ASP A 212 -9.38 0.32 -27.85
C ASP A 212 -8.05 -0.46 -27.87
N PHE A 213 -8.12 -1.76 -28.11
CA PHE A 213 -6.91 -2.61 -28.19
C PHE A 213 -6.08 -2.40 -29.46
N GLU A 214 -6.54 -1.63 -30.42
CA GLU A 214 -5.81 -1.16 -31.61
C GLU A 214 -5.06 0.15 -31.37
N GLY A 215 -5.27 0.81 -30.23
CA GLY A 215 -4.62 2.08 -29.86
C GLY A 215 -5.41 3.32 -30.28
N ASN A 216 -6.67 3.16 -30.73
CA ASN A 216 -7.51 4.30 -31.07
C ASN A 216 -8.12 4.90 -29.81
N ILE A 217 -7.93 6.20 -29.60
CA ILE A 217 -8.46 6.93 -28.44
C ILE A 217 -9.99 6.99 -28.54
N ILE A 218 -10.66 6.64 -27.44
CA ILE A 218 -12.11 6.74 -27.28
C ILE A 218 -12.45 8.01 -26.51
N GLN A 219 -11.70 8.28 -25.43
CA GLN A 219 -11.87 9.48 -24.61
C GLN A 219 -10.57 9.85 -23.88
N GLU A 220 -10.47 11.11 -23.49
CA GLU A 220 -9.32 11.66 -22.78
C GLU A 220 -9.78 12.58 -21.64
N TYR A 221 -9.10 12.49 -20.51
CA TYR A 221 -9.13 13.49 -19.47
C TYR A 221 -7.84 14.35 -19.59
N PRO A 222 -7.96 15.66 -19.84
CA PRO A 222 -6.84 16.49 -20.20
C PRO A 222 -5.90 16.73 -19.01
N VAL A 223 -4.64 16.99 -19.30
CA VAL A 223 -3.70 17.55 -18.34
C VAL A 223 -4.11 19.01 -18.07
N SER A 224 -4.08 19.41 -16.80
CA SER A 224 -4.29 20.79 -16.36
C SER A 224 -3.11 21.25 -15.52
N ASP A 225 -3.04 22.56 -15.23
CA ASP A 225 -1.98 23.12 -14.38
C ASP A 225 -1.93 22.45 -12.99
N GLN A 226 -3.07 21.98 -12.50
CA GLN A 226 -3.18 21.24 -11.23
C GLN A 226 -2.39 19.92 -11.25
N PHE A 227 -2.28 19.28 -12.41
CA PHE A 227 -1.65 17.96 -12.57
C PHE A 227 -0.31 18.02 -13.31
N MET A 228 0.09 19.21 -13.79
CA MET A 228 1.37 19.36 -14.49
C MET A 228 2.53 19.24 -13.52
N LEU A 229 3.42 18.30 -13.78
CA LEU A 229 4.61 18.07 -12.99
C LEU A 229 5.83 18.79 -13.60
N ILE A 230 6.74 19.24 -12.75
CA ILE A 230 7.97 19.92 -13.16
C ILE A 230 8.97 18.89 -13.75
N PRO A 231 9.73 19.21 -14.80
CA PRO A 231 10.33 18.23 -15.72
C PRO A 231 11.51 17.41 -15.21
N SER A 232 11.92 17.39 -13.99
CA SER A 232 13.26 16.91 -13.68
C SER A 232 13.43 15.86 -12.60
N THR A 233 12.38 15.28 -12.04
CA THR A 233 12.55 14.32 -10.95
C THR A 233 11.85 12.99 -11.24
N TYR A 234 12.62 11.90 -11.22
CA TYR A 234 12.11 10.54 -11.29
C TYR A 234 11.34 10.11 -10.02
N ASP A 235 11.22 11.00 -9.03
CA ASP A 235 10.60 10.74 -7.72
C ASP A 235 9.06 10.82 -7.74
N TYR A 236 8.47 11.01 -8.92
CA TYR A 236 7.04 11.02 -9.12
C TYR A 236 6.52 9.61 -9.41
N GLU A 237 5.42 9.23 -8.77
CA GLU A 237 4.76 7.95 -8.98
C GLU A 237 3.26 8.13 -9.19
N VAL A 238 2.67 7.39 -10.11
CA VAL A 238 1.24 7.20 -10.16
C VAL A 238 0.87 5.95 -9.37
N ARG A 239 -0.11 6.08 -8.51
CA ARG A 239 -0.59 4.97 -7.67
C ARG A 239 -2.07 4.75 -7.88
N GLU A 240 -2.44 3.49 -7.85
CA GLU A 240 -3.80 2.99 -7.80
C GLU A 240 -3.83 1.84 -6.79
N SER A 241 -4.94 1.59 -6.18
CA SER A 241 -5.12 0.43 -5.29
C SER A 241 -6.18 -0.53 -5.77
N LEU A 242 -7.20 -0.05 -6.46
CA LEU A 242 -8.29 -0.85 -7.05
C LEU A 242 -8.91 -1.86 -6.05
N ASN A 243 -8.96 -1.47 -4.77
CA ASN A 243 -9.49 -2.30 -3.68
C ASN A 243 -10.99 -2.13 -3.49
N THR A 244 -11.60 -1.22 -4.23
CA THR A 244 -13.05 -0.95 -4.30
C THR A 244 -13.54 -1.16 -5.72
N THR A 245 -14.78 -0.83 -5.99
CA THR A 245 -15.33 -0.83 -7.36
C THR A 245 -14.92 0.40 -8.17
N ALA A 246 -14.36 1.41 -7.51
CA ALA A 246 -13.90 2.62 -8.17
C ALA A 246 -12.46 2.46 -8.70
N SER A 247 -12.15 3.13 -9.79
CA SER A 247 -10.79 3.31 -10.28
C SER A 247 -10.15 4.47 -9.52
N ASP A 248 -9.42 4.16 -8.47
CA ASP A 248 -8.73 5.14 -7.66
C ASP A 248 -7.41 5.58 -8.30
N PHE A 249 -7.08 6.86 -8.14
CA PHE A 249 -5.92 7.47 -8.77
C PHE A 249 -5.26 8.49 -7.83
N TYR A 250 -3.94 8.41 -7.69
CA TYR A 250 -3.15 9.34 -6.89
C TYR A 250 -1.79 9.61 -7.56
N LEU A 251 -1.45 10.88 -7.73
CA LEU A 251 -0.11 11.29 -8.15
C LEU A 251 0.76 11.56 -6.91
N HIS A 252 1.71 10.68 -6.67
CA HIS A 252 2.66 10.83 -5.60
C HIS A 252 3.82 11.74 -6.02
N ASN A 253 4.06 12.77 -5.24
CA ASN A 253 5.14 13.72 -5.44
C ASN A 253 5.67 14.22 -4.09
N CYS A 254 6.95 14.04 -3.83
CA CYS A 254 7.60 14.51 -2.61
C CYS A 254 7.87 16.03 -2.56
N ILE A 255 7.70 16.74 -3.66
CA ILE A 255 8.11 18.14 -3.80
C ILE A 255 6.91 19.08 -3.93
N ALA A 256 5.88 18.68 -4.66
CA ALA A 256 4.67 19.45 -4.83
C ALA A 256 3.51 18.67 -4.22
N SER A 257 2.84 19.27 -3.26
CA SER A 257 1.73 18.67 -2.54
C SER A 257 0.49 18.57 -3.42
N GLN A 258 0.38 17.49 -4.17
CA GLN A 258 -0.95 17.08 -4.62
C GLN A 258 -1.48 16.07 -3.60
N ASP A 259 -2.24 16.57 -2.65
CA ASP A 259 -2.63 15.81 -1.47
C ASP A 259 -3.99 15.14 -1.64
N THR A 260 -4.39 14.79 -2.89
CA THR A 260 -5.75 14.32 -3.15
C THR A 260 -5.74 12.99 -3.90
N LEU A 261 -6.46 12.03 -3.33
CA LEU A 261 -6.85 10.79 -3.98
C LEU A 261 -8.15 11.02 -4.74
N TYR A 262 -8.19 10.57 -5.97
CA TYR A 262 -9.35 10.71 -6.85
C TYR A 262 -9.96 9.36 -7.20
N HIS A 263 -11.25 9.36 -7.47
CA HIS A 263 -11.92 8.30 -8.24
C HIS A 263 -12.13 8.80 -9.67
N TYR A 264 -11.76 7.99 -10.64
CA TYR A 264 -12.05 8.26 -12.04
C TYR A 264 -13.24 7.42 -12.49
N ASP A 265 -14.29 8.10 -12.90
CA ASP A 265 -15.45 7.47 -13.55
C ASP A 265 -15.16 7.38 -15.05
N ILE A 266 -14.95 6.15 -15.52
CA ILE A 266 -14.61 5.85 -16.92
C ILE A 266 -15.78 6.17 -17.84
N ASP A 267 -17.02 5.92 -17.41
CA ASP A 267 -18.19 6.09 -18.29
C ASP A 267 -18.53 7.57 -18.48
N SER A 268 -18.40 8.40 -17.45
CA SER A 268 -18.65 9.86 -17.55
C SER A 268 -17.40 10.69 -17.87
N ASN A 269 -16.21 10.08 -17.89
CA ASN A 269 -14.91 10.76 -18.06
C ASN A 269 -14.71 11.89 -17.05
N THR A 270 -15.01 11.63 -15.76
CA THR A 270 -14.92 12.61 -14.70
C THR A 270 -13.99 12.14 -13.57
N LEU A 271 -13.31 13.07 -12.93
CA LEU A 271 -12.40 12.83 -11.83
C LEU A 271 -12.96 13.45 -10.56
N HIS A 272 -13.24 12.64 -9.54
CA HIS A 272 -13.86 13.02 -8.28
C HIS A 272 -12.86 12.94 -7.14
N PRO A 273 -12.56 14.02 -6.41
CA PRO A 273 -11.74 13.96 -5.22
C PRO A 273 -12.45 13.19 -4.10
N VAL A 274 -11.77 12.29 -3.40
CA VAL A 274 -12.38 11.45 -2.35
C VAL A 274 -11.67 11.52 -1.01
N PHE A 275 -10.34 11.72 -1.03
CA PHE A 275 -9.56 11.82 0.19
C PHE A 275 -8.42 12.82 0.02
N THR A 276 -8.18 13.63 1.04
CA THR A 276 -7.06 14.56 1.09
C THR A 276 -6.47 14.64 2.48
N MET A 277 -5.24 15.15 2.61
CA MET A 277 -4.57 15.32 3.89
C MET A 277 -3.99 16.72 4.00
N HIS A 278 -4.24 17.37 5.13
CA HIS A 278 -3.61 18.64 5.48
C HIS A 278 -2.42 18.38 6.40
N THR A 279 -1.20 18.67 5.93
CA THR A 279 0.06 18.45 6.66
C THR A 279 0.53 19.67 7.46
N GLY A 280 -0.16 20.80 7.35
CA GLY A 280 0.31 22.07 7.89
C GLY A 280 1.55 22.57 7.15
N HIS A 281 2.61 22.89 7.89
CA HIS A 281 3.90 23.33 7.34
C HIS A 281 4.96 22.23 7.31
N GLU A 282 4.61 21.00 7.67
CA GLU A 282 5.54 19.89 7.73
C GLU A 282 5.84 19.36 6.32
N PRO A 283 7.12 19.31 5.89
CA PRO A 283 7.50 18.73 4.60
C PRO A 283 7.45 17.19 4.66
N ILE A 284 6.26 16.64 4.56
CA ILE A 284 5.99 15.21 4.65
C ILE A 284 5.70 14.66 3.27
N CYS A 285 6.50 13.69 2.84
CA CYS A 285 6.16 12.84 1.70
C CYS A 285 5.15 11.78 2.14
N HIS A 286 4.10 11.57 1.36
CA HIS A 286 3.07 10.58 1.68
C HIS A 286 2.42 10.01 0.43
N TYR A 287 1.73 8.90 0.60
CA TYR A 287 0.83 8.36 -0.41
C TYR A 287 -0.35 7.65 0.24
N PHE A 288 -1.42 7.61 -0.50
CA PHE A 288 -2.68 7.03 -0.09
C PHE A 288 -2.89 5.66 -0.71
N THR A 289 -3.48 4.76 0.07
CA THR A 289 -4.02 3.48 -0.39
C THR A 289 -5.45 3.39 0.08
N GLU A 290 -6.37 3.29 -0.84
CA GLU A 290 -7.77 3.07 -0.50
C GLU A 290 -7.99 1.58 -0.20
N LEU A 291 -8.53 1.30 0.98
CA LEU A 291 -9.03 -0.02 1.37
C LEU A 291 -10.56 -0.02 1.31
N PRO A 292 -11.23 -1.17 1.30
CA PRO A 292 -12.70 -1.20 1.24
C PRO A 292 -13.38 -0.30 2.28
N ASN A 293 -12.92 -0.32 3.54
CA ASN A 293 -13.53 0.42 4.64
C ASN A 293 -12.64 1.53 5.24
N HIS A 294 -11.42 1.70 4.76
CA HIS A 294 -10.45 2.64 5.34
C HIS A 294 -9.64 3.35 4.26
N PHE A 295 -9.06 4.50 4.63
CA PHE A 295 -7.91 5.05 3.94
C PHE A 295 -6.66 4.75 4.76
N LEU A 296 -5.63 4.23 4.09
CA LEU A 296 -4.32 3.98 4.67
C LEU A 296 -3.35 5.01 4.10
N VAL A 297 -2.82 5.86 4.97
CA VAL A 297 -1.79 6.84 4.61
C VAL A 297 -0.43 6.30 5.02
N THR A 298 0.47 6.19 4.09
CA THR A 298 1.89 5.92 4.37
C THR A 298 2.66 7.22 4.21
N TRP A 299 3.49 7.57 5.17
CA TRP A 299 4.23 8.83 5.14
C TRP A 299 5.68 8.66 5.59
N TYR A 300 6.54 9.61 5.17
CA TYR A 300 7.94 9.67 5.56
C TYR A 300 8.47 11.09 5.40
N THR A 301 9.54 11.39 6.10
CA THR A 301 10.27 12.65 5.94
C THR A 301 11.48 12.43 5.04
N GLN A 302 11.98 13.48 4.39
CA GLN A 302 13.18 13.40 3.56
C GLN A 302 14.40 12.92 4.36
N THR A 303 14.46 13.22 5.64
CA THR A 303 15.52 12.76 6.55
C THR A 303 15.42 11.26 6.82
N SER A 304 14.22 10.68 6.85
CA SER A 304 14.02 9.24 7.05
C SER A 304 14.37 8.41 5.81
N TRP A 305 14.34 9.01 4.63
CA TRP A 305 14.77 8.36 3.38
C TRP A 305 16.28 8.11 3.31
N ASN A 306 17.07 9.02 3.90
CA ASN A 306 18.53 8.94 3.88
C ASN A 306 19.13 8.02 4.96
N ASN A 307 18.35 7.65 5.97
CA ASN A 307 18.76 6.71 7.00
C ASN A 307 18.10 5.37 6.70
N GLU A 308 18.89 4.29 6.60
CA GLU A 308 18.45 2.91 6.35
C GLU A 308 17.04 2.65 6.88
N LEU A 309 16.10 2.58 5.99
CA LEU A 309 14.67 2.82 6.13
C LEU A 309 14.06 2.23 7.40
N PRO A 310 13.73 3.06 8.38
CA PRO A 310 12.73 2.65 9.34
C PRO A 310 11.41 2.45 8.58
N ARG A 311 10.62 1.49 9.00
CA ARG A 311 9.29 1.23 8.48
C ARG A 311 8.51 2.52 8.37
N PHE A 312 8.00 2.81 7.19
CA PHE A 312 7.20 4.02 7.00
C PHE A 312 5.99 3.98 7.92
N PRO A 313 5.85 4.99 8.80
CA PRO A 313 4.69 5.08 9.66
C PRO A 313 3.43 5.14 8.82
N LYS A 314 2.34 4.62 9.37
CA LYS A 314 1.05 4.56 8.69
C LYS A 314 -0.02 5.18 9.56
N ILE A 315 -0.99 5.84 8.92
CA ILE A 315 -2.23 6.30 9.56
C ILE A 315 -3.36 5.50 8.91
N LEU A 316 -4.26 4.99 9.73
CA LEU A 316 -5.48 4.38 9.25
C LEU A 316 -6.66 5.27 9.62
N VAL A 317 -7.50 5.58 8.63
CA VAL A 317 -8.72 6.39 8.78
C VAL A 317 -9.91 5.52 8.39
N ASP A 318 -10.85 5.33 9.29
CA ASP A 318 -12.12 4.66 8.99
C ASP A 318 -13.03 5.59 8.17
N LYS A 319 -13.54 5.09 7.04
CA LYS A 319 -14.32 5.89 6.08
C LYS A 319 -15.66 6.37 6.65
N GLN A 320 -16.27 5.60 7.56
CA GLN A 320 -17.59 5.89 8.08
C GLN A 320 -17.54 6.79 9.31
N SER A 321 -16.69 6.43 10.27
CA SER A 321 -16.61 7.14 11.56
C SER A 321 -15.62 8.29 11.56
N LEU A 322 -14.75 8.38 10.55
CA LEU A 322 -13.64 9.35 10.41
C LEU A 322 -12.63 9.28 11.58
N LYS A 323 -12.69 8.19 12.34
CA LYS A 323 -11.76 7.89 13.41
C LYS A 323 -10.49 7.28 12.85
N GLY A 324 -9.38 7.49 13.57
CA GLY A 324 -8.13 6.88 13.18
C GLY A 324 -6.97 7.23 14.09
N CYS A 325 -5.82 6.71 13.80
CA CYS A 325 -4.57 6.96 14.51
C CYS A 325 -3.37 6.40 13.72
N PHE A 326 -2.16 6.64 14.23
CA PHE A 326 -0.99 5.93 13.75
C PHE A 326 -1.12 4.44 14.03
N VAL A 327 -0.70 3.61 13.07
CA VAL A 327 -0.79 2.16 13.20
C VAL A 327 0.54 1.47 12.89
N ASN A 328 0.88 0.47 13.72
CA ASN A 328 1.90 -0.51 13.42
C ASN A 328 1.20 -1.79 12.97
N LEU A 329 1.31 -2.16 11.71
CA LEU A 329 0.75 -3.42 11.22
C LEU A 329 1.50 -4.60 11.86
N LYS A 330 0.77 -5.42 12.62
CA LYS A 330 1.30 -6.61 13.27
C LYS A 330 0.70 -7.86 12.63
N TRP A 331 1.56 -8.75 12.19
CA TRP A 331 1.13 -10.02 11.60
C TRP A 331 0.81 -11.02 12.70
N ASN A 332 -0.34 -10.79 13.32
CA ASN A 332 -0.78 -11.56 14.48
C ASN A 332 -0.97 -13.06 14.18
N MET A 333 -1.19 -13.44 12.93
CA MET A 333 -1.24 -14.83 12.48
C MET A 333 0.13 -15.54 12.54
N LEU A 334 1.21 -14.78 12.69
CA LEU A 334 2.59 -15.27 12.81
C LEU A 334 3.28 -14.75 14.09
N GLY A 335 2.51 -14.56 15.17
CA GLY A 335 3.06 -14.14 16.45
C GLY A 335 3.40 -12.67 16.56
N ASN A 336 2.68 -11.81 15.86
CA ASN A 336 2.86 -10.35 15.84
C ASN A 336 4.20 -9.88 15.25
N ILE A 337 4.76 -10.65 14.33
CA ILE A 337 5.91 -10.15 13.55
C ILE A 337 5.52 -8.89 12.77
N ASP A 338 6.52 -8.16 12.38
CA ASP A 338 6.30 -6.87 11.72
C ASP A 338 6.13 -6.96 10.20
N GLY A 339 6.52 -8.06 9.61
CA GLY A 339 6.52 -8.22 8.16
C GLY A 339 7.58 -7.34 7.43
N PRO A 340 7.58 -7.30 6.10
CA PRO A 340 8.46 -6.45 5.32
C PRO A 340 8.05 -4.99 5.39
N THR A 341 8.94 -4.10 4.97
CA THR A 341 8.76 -2.65 5.06
C THR A 341 7.58 -2.15 4.23
N ASN A 342 7.33 -2.76 3.09
CA ASN A 342 6.42 -2.23 2.07
C ASN A 342 5.44 -3.31 1.55
N PRO A 343 4.48 -3.74 2.39
CA PRO A 343 3.40 -4.61 1.91
C PRO A 343 2.50 -3.84 0.94
N SER A 344 1.97 -4.54 -0.05
CA SER A 344 1.03 -3.98 -1.01
C SER A 344 -0.41 -4.35 -0.65
N PHE A 345 -1.33 -3.42 -0.93
CA PHE A 345 -2.77 -3.63 -0.87
C PHE A 345 -3.33 -3.21 -2.23
N ASN A 346 -3.58 -4.18 -3.09
CA ASN A 346 -4.00 -3.89 -4.47
C ASN A 346 -4.95 -4.96 -4.98
N ARG A 347 -5.97 -4.53 -5.73
CA ARG A 347 -6.97 -5.39 -6.39
C ARG A 347 -7.61 -6.40 -5.43
N GLY A 348 -7.95 -5.94 -4.21
CA GLY A 348 -8.58 -6.76 -3.18
C GLY A 348 -7.65 -7.71 -2.44
N TYR A 349 -6.35 -7.66 -2.69
CA TYR A 349 -5.36 -8.49 -2.02
C TYR A 349 -4.34 -7.67 -1.23
N PHE A 350 -3.96 -8.21 -0.10
CA PHE A 350 -2.73 -7.91 0.59
C PHE A 350 -1.65 -8.83 0.05
N THR A 351 -0.50 -8.31 -0.32
CA THR A 351 0.66 -9.09 -0.74
C THR A 351 1.94 -8.57 -0.09
N ALA A 352 2.84 -9.49 0.21
CA ALA A 352 4.17 -9.18 0.70
C ALA A 352 5.14 -10.30 0.30
N ILE A 353 6.43 -9.98 0.26
CA ILE A 353 7.49 -10.94 -0.01
C ILE A 353 8.65 -10.71 0.95
N MET A 354 9.25 -11.77 1.43
CA MET A 354 10.42 -11.72 2.31
C MET A 354 11.47 -12.74 1.89
N GLU A 355 12.72 -12.38 2.10
CA GLU A 355 13.82 -13.34 2.09
C GLU A 355 13.66 -14.34 3.25
N PRO A 356 13.97 -15.61 3.05
CA PRO A 356 13.75 -16.65 4.06
C PRO A 356 14.49 -16.37 5.37
N TYR A 357 15.75 -15.92 5.31
CA TYR A 357 16.53 -15.58 6.49
C TYR A 357 15.88 -14.48 7.34
N ALA A 358 15.31 -13.45 6.69
CA ALA A 358 14.66 -12.33 7.38
C ALA A 358 13.36 -12.76 8.08
N LEU A 359 12.61 -13.67 7.47
CA LEU A 359 11.44 -14.25 8.11
C LEU A 359 11.84 -15.13 9.29
N LYS A 360 12.83 -16.00 9.11
CA LYS A 360 13.32 -16.94 10.13
C LYS A 360 13.79 -16.19 11.38
N GLU A 361 14.58 -15.13 11.20
CA GLU A 361 15.01 -14.26 12.31
C GLU A 361 13.83 -13.72 13.12
N GLN A 362 12.75 -13.29 12.45
CA GLN A 362 11.57 -12.79 13.14
C GLN A 362 10.80 -13.91 13.86
N LEU A 363 10.67 -15.09 13.24
CA LEU A 363 10.01 -16.23 13.88
C LEU A 363 10.78 -16.73 15.10
N GLU A 364 12.10 -16.78 15.06
CA GLU A 364 12.97 -17.15 16.18
C GLU A 364 12.82 -16.14 17.35
N LYS A 365 12.77 -14.84 17.06
CA LYS A 365 12.48 -13.81 18.07
C LYS A 365 11.11 -14.04 18.73
N VAL A 366 10.10 -14.45 17.98
CA VAL A 366 8.77 -14.81 18.52
C VAL A 366 8.88 -16.03 19.42
N LEU A 367 9.58 -17.09 19.01
CA LEU A 367 9.70 -18.35 19.74
C LEU A 367 10.52 -18.22 21.05
N THR A 368 11.48 -17.29 21.08
CA THR A 368 12.31 -16.99 22.27
C THR A 368 11.72 -15.92 23.18
N SER A 369 10.68 -15.22 22.74
CA SER A 369 10.02 -14.19 23.53
C SER A 369 9.11 -14.79 24.61
N ASN A 370 8.83 -14.01 25.65
CA ASN A 370 7.84 -14.35 26.68
C ASN A 370 6.39 -14.04 26.27
N GLN A 371 6.14 -13.82 24.97
CA GLN A 371 4.82 -13.48 24.46
C GLN A 371 3.86 -14.66 24.58
N LYS A 372 2.67 -14.43 25.14
CA LYS A 372 1.61 -15.42 25.17
C LYS A 372 0.96 -15.51 23.79
N LEU A 373 1.17 -16.60 23.09
CA LEU A 373 0.54 -16.93 21.81
C LEU A 373 -0.58 -17.95 22.02
N SER A 374 -1.59 -17.93 21.14
CA SER A 374 -2.54 -19.02 21.09
C SER A 374 -1.82 -20.33 20.64
N PRO A 375 -2.29 -21.50 21.08
CA PRO A 375 -1.69 -22.78 20.67
C PRO A 375 -1.61 -22.95 19.15
N GLU A 376 -2.59 -22.45 18.41
CA GLU A 376 -2.64 -22.49 16.96
C GLU A 376 -1.53 -21.63 16.32
N VAL A 377 -1.39 -20.39 16.75
CA VAL A 377 -0.34 -19.48 16.26
C VAL A 377 1.04 -20.03 16.59
N LEU A 378 1.24 -20.53 17.83
CA LEU A 378 2.52 -21.12 18.23
C LEU A 378 2.87 -22.35 17.37
N ARG A 379 1.92 -23.22 17.10
CA ARG A 379 2.11 -24.39 16.21
C ARG A 379 2.52 -23.91 14.81
N LYS A 380 1.79 -22.97 14.23
CA LYS A 380 2.05 -22.42 12.89
C LYS A 380 3.44 -21.77 12.80
N VAL A 381 3.83 -21.00 13.80
CA VAL A 381 5.16 -20.36 13.86
C VAL A 381 6.26 -21.41 13.93
N LYS A 382 6.12 -22.45 14.78
CA LYS A 382 7.10 -23.56 14.88
C LYS A 382 7.22 -24.35 13.59
N GLU A 383 6.09 -24.71 12.98
CA GLU A 383 6.07 -25.45 11.71
C GLU A 383 6.75 -24.66 10.60
N LEU A 384 6.46 -23.38 10.50
CA LEU A 384 7.05 -22.50 9.49
C LEU A 384 8.56 -22.34 9.72
N ASN A 385 8.98 -22.05 10.96
CA ASN A 385 10.39 -21.91 11.31
C ASN A 385 11.21 -23.18 11.03
N ASN A 386 10.63 -24.37 11.26
CA ASN A 386 11.30 -25.64 11.00
C ASN A 386 11.37 -25.98 9.50
N ARG A 387 10.50 -25.43 8.67
CA ARG A 387 10.43 -25.70 7.23
C ARG A 387 11.30 -24.77 6.39
N ILE A 388 11.59 -23.58 6.89
CA ILE A 388 12.37 -22.57 6.15
C ILE A 388 13.85 -22.78 6.42
N THR A 389 14.63 -22.77 5.36
CA THR A 389 16.10 -22.72 5.38
C THR A 389 16.57 -21.43 4.75
N ASP A 390 17.79 -21.00 5.02
CA ASP A 390 18.34 -19.76 4.47
C ASP A 390 18.58 -19.83 2.95
N ASP A 391 18.67 -21.06 2.41
CA ASP A 391 18.86 -21.35 0.99
C ASP A 391 17.52 -21.46 0.21
N ASP A 392 16.39 -21.30 0.88
CA ASP A 392 15.09 -21.32 0.19
C ASP A 392 14.91 -20.09 -0.71
N ASN A 393 14.03 -20.20 -1.70
CA ASN A 393 13.52 -19.06 -2.43
C ASN A 393 12.64 -18.17 -1.52
N CYS A 394 12.31 -16.99 -1.97
CA CYS A 394 11.47 -16.03 -1.24
C CYS A 394 10.14 -16.61 -0.76
N ILE A 395 9.66 -16.08 0.34
CA ILE A 395 8.36 -16.39 0.92
C ILE A 395 7.38 -15.30 0.54
N VAL A 396 6.28 -15.68 -0.10
CA VAL A 396 5.19 -14.78 -0.47
C VAL A 396 4.05 -14.92 0.54
N PHE A 397 3.49 -13.78 0.92
CA PHE A 397 2.34 -13.70 1.82
C PHE A 397 1.17 -13.10 1.05
N ILE A 398 0.03 -13.74 1.13
CA ILE A 398 -1.18 -13.31 0.43
C ILE A 398 -2.36 -13.31 1.40
N GLY A 399 -3.12 -12.23 1.38
CA GLY A 399 -4.38 -12.13 2.13
C GLY A 399 -5.46 -11.50 1.26
N LYS A 400 -6.69 -11.98 1.36
CA LYS A 400 -7.84 -11.34 0.72
C LYS A 400 -8.38 -10.26 1.65
N LEU A 401 -8.62 -9.06 1.15
CA LEU A 401 -9.16 -7.97 1.95
C LEU A 401 -10.59 -8.26 2.39
N LYS A 402 -10.99 -7.75 3.55
CA LYS A 402 -12.38 -7.73 3.99
C LYS A 402 -13.13 -6.64 3.27
N THR A 403 -14.25 -6.96 2.68
CA THR A 403 -15.15 -6.01 2.01
C THR A 403 -16.24 -5.46 2.93
N LYS A 404 -16.48 -6.11 4.05
CA LYS A 404 -17.35 -5.67 5.18
C LYS A 404 -16.90 -6.30 6.48
#